data_e5d0d210e166f6dd147d6d189197a777
#
_entry.id   e5d0d210e166f6dd147d6d189197a777
#
_cell.length_a   1.000
_cell.length_b   1.000
_cell.length_c   1.000
_cell.angle_alpha   90.00
_cell.angle_beta   90.00
_cell.angle_gamma   90.00
#
_symmetry.space_group_name_H-M   'P 1'
#
loop_
_entity.id
_entity.type
_entity.pdbx_description
1 polymer ?
#
loop_
_entity_poly.entity_id
_entity_poly.type
_entity_poly.pdbx_seq_one_letter_code
_entity_poly.pdbx_strand_id
1 'polypeptide(L)'
;MILHTTSAVREWGCKRRYRYKYIDLVRPAIKGKALMVGDAVHRGLESYKLGSTLAATIADLNMYCQGDYWDTPDGPQELARVRAMLRAYYHRWADTRDDWEVLENETNFDVELADGIRFGGRRDFLGRHVANGGALYLWDHKTTSEEVSNVGEDFWGRLALDTQITGYCEAVARQYGEMPRVIWDVIRKPSSKMGNRRDAKGKAVRIVRRKSESDDEYAQRRMAALESVEEFEDRLYNEMVSDPDRYLVRREVHRTPSQHAELLADLIERCREIQDYDGTYPRNDALCQSRYGTCPYLGVCAGVEQLDSERFERLETPHPELKAEIWQEPIPGLGA
;
A
#
# COMPACT_ATOMS: atom_id res chain seq x y z
N MET A 1 27.05 9.21 4.65
CA MET A 1 26.44 8.86 3.33
C MET A 1 24.94 8.71 3.55
N ILE A 2 24.12 9.39 2.74
CA ILE A 2 22.65 9.38 2.88
C ILE A 2 22.11 8.09 2.24
N LEU A 3 21.20 7.39 2.93
CA LEU A 3 20.43 6.32 2.33
C LEU A 3 19.20 6.92 1.66
N HIS A 4 19.09 6.79 0.35
CA HIS A 4 17.94 7.23 -0.41
C HIS A 4 16.89 6.11 -0.49
N THR A 5 15.61 6.49 -0.43
CA THR A 5 14.48 5.58 -0.65
C THR A 5 13.55 6.19 -1.69
N THR A 6 12.73 5.38 -2.33
CA THR A 6 11.72 5.90 -3.28
C THR A 6 10.84 6.96 -2.64
N SER A 7 10.44 6.75 -1.39
CA SER A 7 9.62 7.72 -0.65
C SER A 7 10.35 9.05 -0.47
N ALA A 8 11.64 9.01 -0.11
CA ALA A 8 12.46 10.22 0.05
C ALA A 8 12.62 10.97 -1.29
N VAL A 9 12.92 10.26 -2.36
CA VAL A 9 13.05 10.85 -3.70
C VAL A 9 11.73 11.48 -4.18
N ARG A 10 10.59 10.83 -3.92
CA ARG A 10 9.26 11.40 -4.26
C ARG A 10 8.93 12.66 -3.43
N GLU A 11 9.29 12.68 -2.14
CA GLU A 11 9.07 13.85 -1.28
C GLU A 11 9.91 15.06 -1.70
N TRP A 12 11.02 14.85 -2.41
CA TRP A 12 11.90 15.91 -2.93
C TRP A 12 11.20 16.88 -3.89
N GLY A 13 10.07 16.50 -4.46
CA GLY A 13 9.21 17.39 -5.25
C GLY A 13 8.76 18.66 -4.48
N CYS A 14 8.66 18.58 -3.13
CA CYS A 14 8.54 19.73 -2.25
C CYS A 14 9.67 19.71 -1.23
N LYS A 15 10.73 20.49 -1.47
CA LYS A 15 11.93 20.50 -0.62
C LYS A 15 11.61 20.79 0.85
N ARG A 16 10.62 21.65 1.14
CA ARG A 16 10.16 21.93 2.50
C ARG A 16 9.55 20.71 3.18
N ARG A 17 8.75 19.91 2.47
CA ARG A 17 8.17 18.66 2.99
C ARG A 17 9.24 17.60 3.21
N TYR A 18 10.20 17.49 2.28
CA TYR A 18 11.38 16.63 2.44
C TYR A 18 12.15 16.99 3.71
N ARG A 19 12.44 18.30 3.92
CA ARG A 19 13.14 18.77 5.11
C ARG A 19 12.42 18.33 6.39
N TYR A 20 11.13 18.63 6.52
CA TYR A 20 10.37 18.26 7.72
C TYR A 20 10.47 16.76 8.01
N LYS A 21 10.32 15.93 6.98
CA LYS A 21 10.21 14.49 7.12
C LYS A 21 11.55 13.77 7.28
N TYR A 22 12.61 14.20 6.59
CA TYR A 22 13.88 13.47 6.51
C TYR A 22 15.08 14.16 7.15
N ILE A 23 14.99 15.47 7.44
CA ILE A 23 16.02 16.23 8.11
C ILE A 23 15.61 16.60 9.53
N ASP A 24 14.43 17.22 9.66
CA ASP A 24 13.88 17.60 10.99
C ASP A 24 13.25 16.37 11.68
N LEU A 25 13.06 15.24 10.97
CA LEU A 25 12.53 13.94 11.42
C LEU A 25 11.14 14.04 12.05
N VAL A 26 10.30 14.95 11.54
CA VAL A 26 8.95 15.18 12.03
C VAL A 26 7.93 14.58 11.08
N ARG A 27 7.06 13.74 11.58
CA ARG A 27 5.97 13.10 10.82
C ARG A 27 4.62 13.32 11.50
N PRO A 28 3.50 13.23 10.76
CA PRO A 28 2.19 13.15 11.38
C PRO A 28 2.14 11.98 12.36
N ALA A 29 1.65 12.23 13.59
CA ALA A 29 1.50 11.21 14.64
C ALA A 29 0.51 10.10 14.20
N ILE A 30 -0.51 10.47 13.42
CA ILE A 30 -1.48 9.51 12.87
C ILE A 30 -1.26 9.37 11.38
N LYS A 31 -1.05 8.14 10.92
CA LYS A 31 -0.96 7.80 9.49
C LYS A 31 -2.29 8.08 8.80
N GLY A 32 -2.24 8.56 7.56
CA GLY A 32 -3.45 8.74 6.76
C GLY A 32 -4.13 7.41 6.43
N LYS A 33 -5.48 7.42 6.35
CA LYS A 33 -6.33 6.26 6.05
C LYS A 33 -5.81 5.39 4.89
N ALA A 34 -5.40 6.01 3.79
CA ALA A 34 -4.95 5.28 2.60
C ALA A 34 -3.70 4.42 2.89
N LEU A 35 -2.77 4.92 3.72
CA LEU A 35 -1.58 4.20 4.15
C LEU A 35 -1.93 3.07 5.11
N MET A 36 -2.81 3.33 6.10
CA MET A 36 -3.24 2.31 7.06
C MET A 36 -3.90 1.11 6.37
N VAL A 37 -4.80 1.38 5.42
CA VAL A 37 -5.44 0.32 4.60
C VAL A 37 -4.42 -0.40 3.73
N GLY A 38 -3.47 0.33 3.14
CA GLY A 38 -2.36 -0.25 2.37
C GLY A 38 -1.51 -1.20 3.21
N ASP A 39 -1.03 -0.73 4.36
CA ASP A 39 -0.21 -1.52 5.30
C ASP A 39 -0.93 -2.81 5.73
N ALA A 40 -2.25 -2.71 6.05
CA ALA A 40 -3.05 -3.86 6.43
C ALA A 40 -3.21 -4.89 5.30
N VAL A 41 -3.37 -4.44 4.05
CA VAL A 41 -3.41 -5.34 2.88
C VAL A 41 -2.06 -6.01 2.67
N HIS A 42 -0.95 -5.25 2.71
CA HIS A 42 0.40 -5.81 2.58
C HIS A 42 0.67 -6.89 3.63
N ARG A 43 0.28 -6.64 4.90
CA ARG A 43 0.37 -7.64 5.98
C ARG A 43 -0.35 -8.94 5.64
N GLY A 44 -1.55 -8.85 5.06
CA GLY A 44 -2.31 -10.03 4.62
C GLY A 44 -1.69 -10.73 3.42
N LEU A 45 -1.08 -10.00 2.48
CA LEU A 45 -0.39 -10.56 1.32
C LEU A 45 0.93 -11.23 1.70
N GLU A 46 1.67 -10.65 2.65
CA GLU A 46 2.84 -11.29 3.27
C GLU A 46 2.48 -12.68 3.82
N SER A 47 1.43 -12.75 4.65
CA SER A 47 0.94 -14.02 5.20
C SER A 47 0.53 -15.01 4.11
N TYR A 48 -0.15 -14.53 3.04
CA TYR A 48 -0.50 -15.36 1.89
C TYR A 48 0.74 -15.98 1.23
N LYS A 49 1.77 -15.18 0.98
CA LYS A 49 3.02 -15.63 0.33
C LYS A 49 3.79 -16.64 1.18
N LEU A 50 3.72 -16.53 2.50
CA LEU A 50 4.30 -17.47 3.45
C LEU A 50 3.47 -18.76 3.64
N GLY A 51 2.40 -18.95 2.90
CA GLY A 51 1.60 -20.18 2.95
C GLY A 51 0.54 -20.20 4.06
N SER A 52 0.30 -19.09 4.75
CA SER A 52 -0.71 -19.02 5.80
C SER A 52 -2.12 -19.28 5.26
N THR A 53 -2.97 -19.90 6.07
CA THR A 53 -4.38 -20.05 5.74
C THR A 53 -5.10 -18.70 5.84
N LEU A 54 -6.21 -18.53 5.12
CA LEU A 54 -7.03 -17.32 5.23
C LEU A 54 -7.46 -17.06 6.69
N ALA A 55 -7.85 -18.09 7.42
CA ALA A 55 -8.27 -17.95 8.82
C ALA A 55 -7.13 -17.39 9.71
N ALA A 56 -5.92 -17.91 9.57
CA ALA A 56 -4.75 -17.43 10.29
C ALA A 56 -4.41 -15.97 9.91
N THR A 57 -4.45 -15.64 8.61
CA THR A 57 -4.22 -14.28 8.11
C THR A 57 -5.24 -13.29 8.67
N ILE A 58 -6.53 -13.64 8.71
CA ILE A 58 -7.57 -12.76 9.28
C ILE A 58 -7.39 -12.60 10.80
N ALA A 59 -6.96 -13.65 11.50
CA ALA A 59 -6.68 -13.55 12.93
C ALA A 59 -5.50 -12.61 13.22
N ASP A 60 -4.40 -12.73 12.49
CA ASP A 60 -3.24 -11.84 12.58
C ASP A 60 -3.61 -10.39 12.23
N LEU A 61 -4.38 -10.20 11.16
CA LEU A 61 -4.88 -8.88 10.75
C LEU A 61 -5.71 -8.20 11.84
N ASN A 62 -6.58 -8.95 12.52
CA ASN A 62 -7.40 -8.41 13.62
C ASN A 62 -6.55 -7.97 14.82
N MET A 63 -5.42 -8.62 15.08
CA MET A 63 -4.48 -8.19 16.10
C MET A 63 -3.68 -6.96 15.65
N TYR A 64 -3.28 -6.92 14.39
CA TYR A 64 -2.54 -5.80 13.80
C TYR A 64 -3.37 -4.51 13.72
N CYS A 65 -4.64 -4.62 13.34
CA CYS A 65 -5.56 -3.50 13.14
C CYS A 65 -6.27 -3.11 14.44
N GLN A 66 -5.52 -2.60 15.42
CA GLN A 66 -6.00 -2.08 16.69
C GLN A 66 -5.41 -0.70 16.96
N GLY A 67 -6.10 0.12 17.76
CA GLY A 67 -5.67 1.48 18.08
C GLY A 67 -5.81 2.46 16.90
N ASP A 68 -5.38 3.70 17.11
CA ASP A 68 -5.31 4.77 16.11
C ASP A 68 -6.58 4.87 15.24
N TYR A 69 -6.38 4.76 13.93
CA TYR A 69 -7.46 4.84 12.95
C TYR A 69 -8.49 3.71 13.08
N TRP A 70 -8.07 2.50 13.47
CA TRP A 70 -8.94 1.33 13.50
C TRP A 70 -10.01 1.40 14.62
N ASP A 71 -9.75 2.19 15.66
CA ASP A 71 -10.68 2.45 16.77
C ASP A 71 -11.60 3.65 16.50
N THR A 72 -11.48 4.29 15.32
CA THR A 72 -12.42 5.34 14.90
C THR A 72 -13.76 4.75 14.44
N PRO A 73 -14.85 5.54 14.35
CA PRO A 73 -16.13 5.06 13.83
C PRO A 73 -16.08 4.43 12.43
N ASP A 74 -15.12 4.85 11.60
CA ASP A 74 -14.93 4.30 10.25
C ASP A 74 -14.05 3.04 10.23
N GLY A 75 -13.26 2.79 11.27
CA GLY A 75 -12.30 1.70 11.35
C GLY A 75 -12.90 0.32 11.09
N PRO A 76 -14.00 -0.08 11.75
CA PRO A 76 -14.63 -1.39 11.53
C PRO A 76 -15.05 -1.63 10.07
N GLN A 77 -15.56 -0.59 9.39
CA GLN A 77 -15.96 -0.69 7.98
C GLN A 77 -14.75 -0.84 7.05
N GLU A 78 -13.66 -0.13 7.34
CA GLU A 78 -12.44 -0.25 6.54
C GLU A 78 -11.74 -1.58 6.80
N LEU A 79 -11.77 -2.11 8.02
CA LEU A 79 -11.27 -3.44 8.32
C LEU A 79 -12.07 -4.53 7.60
N ALA A 80 -13.40 -4.40 7.57
CA ALA A 80 -14.26 -5.29 6.77
C ALA A 80 -13.89 -5.22 5.28
N ARG A 81 -13.59 -4.03 4.75
CA ARG A 81 -13.12 -3.86 3.37
C ARG A 81 -11.79 -4.58 3.12
N VAL A 82 -10.82 -4.44 4.03
CA VAL A 82 -9.53 -5.15 3.95
C VAL A 82 -9.73 -6.67 3.98
N ARG A 83 -10.57 -7.17 4.90
CA ARG A 83 -10.89 -8.60 4.98
C ARG A 83 -11.54 -9.12 3.70
N ALA A 84 -12.50 -8.37 3.14
CA ALA A 84 -13.15 -8.73 1.88
C ALA A 84 -12.13 -8.80 0.72
N MET A 85 -11.21 -7.85 0.63
CA MET A 85 -10.13 -7.84 -0.37
C MET A 85 -9.23 -9.07 -0.22
N LEU A 86 -8.80 -9.40 1.00
CA LEU A 86 -7.94 -10.57 1.24
C LEU A 86 -8.69 -11.88 0.98
N ARG A 87 -9.96 -12.00 1.41
CA ARG A 87 -10.81 -13.18 1.10
C ARG A 87 -10.93 -13.39 -0.40
N ALA A 88 -11.20 -12.33 -1.17
CA ALA A 88 -11.30 -12.41 -2.63
C ALA A 88 -9.96 -12.74 -3.28
N TYR A 89 -8.85 -12.22 -2.75
CA TYR A 89 -7.50 -12.51 -3.21
C TYR A 89 -7.14 -13.99 -3.00
N TYR A 90 -7.37 -14.52 -1.79
CA TYR A 90 -7.16 -15.95 -1.48
C TYR A 90 -8.01 -16.85 -2.37
N HIS A 91 -9.26 -16.46 -2.61
CA HIS A 91 -10.16 -17.22 -3.51
C HIS A 91 -9.63 -17.25 -4.94
N ARG A 92 -9.23 -16.10 -5.48
CA ARG A 92 -8.79 -16.00 -6.89
C ARG A 92 -7.49 -16.73 -7.17
N TRP A 93 -6.55 -16.68 -6.22
CA TRP A 93 -5.18 -17.13 -6.45
C TRP A 93 -4.82 -18.43 -5.70
N ALA A 94 -5.84 -19.16 -5.21
CA ALA A 94 -5.65 -20.40 -4.45
C ALA A 94 -4.73 -21.40 -5.15
N ASP A 95 -4.94 -21.62 -6.44
CA ASP A 95 -4.27 -22.65 -7.24
C ASP A 95 -2.87 -22.21 -7.75
N THR A 96 -2.49 -20.95 -7.56
CA THR A 96 -1.23 -20.42 -8.12
C THR A 96 -0.18 -20.08 -7.05
N ARG A 97 -0.48 -20.35 -5.80
CA ARG A 97 0.42 -20.02 -4.69
C ARG A 97 1.69 -20.87 -4.70
N ASP A 98 1.55 -22.14 -4.99
CA ASP A 98 2.64 -23.12 -4.94
C ASP A 98 3.53 -23.10 -6.21
N ASP A 99 3.19 -22.26 -7.19
CA ASP A 99 4.00 -22.07 -8.40
C ASP A 99 5.32 -21.30 -8.13
N TRP A 100 5.55 -20.86 -6.89
CA TRP A 100 6.62 -19.94 -6.54
C TRP A 100 7.55 -20.48 -5.47
N GLU A 101 8.84 -20.51 -5.79
CA GLU A 101 9.90 -20.60 -4.78
C GLU A 101 10.13 -19.21 -4.20
N VAL A 102 9.83 -19.02 -2.93
CA VAL A 102 9.99 -17.74 -2.22
C VAL A 102 11.46 -17.54 -1.86
N LEU A 103 12.08 -16.47 -2.36
CA LEU A 103 13.44 -16.05 -2.00
C LEU A 103 13.43 -14.95 -0.94
N GLU A 104 12.55 -13.97 -1.11
CA GLU A 104 12.36 -12.86 -0.17
C GLU A 104 10.88 -12.50 -0.05
N ASN A 105 10.47 -12.08 1.14
CA ASN A 105 9.14 -11.59 1.41
C ASN A 105 9.23 -10.46 2.45
N GLU A 106 8.74 -9.24 2.10
CA GLU A 106 8.85 -8.02 2.90
C GLU A 106 10.30 -7.77 3.41
N THR A 107 11.28 -7.95 2.52
CA THR A 107 12.70 -7.93 2.88
C THR A 107 13.35 -6.58 2.61
N ASN A 108 14.04 -6.04 3.61
CA ASN A 108 14.83 -4.82 3.49
C ASN A 108 16.10 -5.04 2.67
N PHE A 109 16.45 -4.05 1.87
CA PHE A 109 17.71 -4.03 1.14
C PHE A 109 18.37 -2.65 1.18
N ASP A 110 19.67 -2.63 0.93
CA ASP A 110 20.51 -1.46 0.82
C ASP A 110 21.64 -1.76 -0.14
N VAL A 111 21.72 -1.03 -1.24
CA VAL A 111 22.72 -1.21 -2.31
C VAL A 111 23.31 0.12 -2.74
N GLU A 112 24.49 0.09 -3.26
CA GLU A 112 25.10 1.23 -3.93
C GLU A 112 24.70 1.22 -5.41
N LEU A 113 23.87 2.20 -5.85
CA LEU A 113 23.42 2.32 -7.25
C LEU A 113 24.48 2.97 -8.16
N ALA A 114 25.29 3.87 -7.60
CA ALA A 114 26.40 4.54 -8.26
C ALA A 114 27.40 4.96 -7.19
N ASP A 115 28.61 5.42 -7.60
CA ASP A 115 29.62 5.88 -6.67
C ASP A 115 29.07 6.91 -5.68
N GLY A 116 29.08 6.55 -4.41
CA GLY A 116 28.55 7.35 -3.30
C GLY A 116 27.03 7.47 -3.21
N ILE A 117 26.23 6.80 -4.06
CA ILE A 117 24.77 6.82 -4.05
C ILE A 117 24.21 5.51 -3.51
N ARG A 118 23.79 5.51 -2.23
CA ARG A 118 23.14 4.37 -1.60
C ARG A 118 21.63 4.48 -1.73
N PHE A 119 21.00 3.36 -2.09
CA PHE A 119 19.55 3.24 -2.26
C PHE A 119 19.03 2.02 -1.50
N GLY A 120 17.96 2.23 -0.75
CA GLY A 120 17.34 1.17 0.03
C GLY A 120 15.82 1.21 -0.02
N GLY A 121 15.25 0.15 0.46
CA GLY A 121 13.81 -0.03 0.52
C GLY A 121 13.44 -1.38 1.08
N ARG A 122 12.17 -1.71 1.02
CA ARG A 122 11.63 -3.02 1.38
C ARG A 122 10.93 -3.58 0.15
N ARG A 123 11.35 -4.76 -0.29
CA ARG A 123 10.72 -5.49 -1.39
C ARG A 123 9.54 -6.29 -0.87
N ASP A 124 8.40 -6.18 -1.53
CA ASP A 124 7.21 -6.91 -1.13
C ASP A 124 7.40 -8.42 -1.32
N PHE A 125 7.93 -8.84 -2.48
CA PHE A 125 8.19 -10.24 -2.76
C PHE A 125 9.22 -10.42 -3.88
N LEU A 126 10.13 -11.37 -3.68
CA LEU A 126 11.05 -11.87 -4.72
C LEU A 126 10.98 -13.40 -4.74
N GLY A 127 10.82 -13.98 -5.90
CA GLY A 127 10.71 -15.44 -6.03
C GLY A 127 10.99 -15.94 -7.42
N ARG A 128 11.18 -17.26 -7.53
CA ARG A 128 11.35 -17.95 -8.81
C ARG A 128 10.06 -18.67 -9.18
N HIS A 129 9.66 -18.53 -10.43
CA HIS A 129 8.49 -19.26 -10.95
C HIS A 129 8.89 -20.66 -11.39
N VAL A 130 8.40 -21.67 -10.66
CA VAL A 130 8.82 -23.08 -10.83
C VAL A 130 8.56 -23.58 -12.25
N ALA A 131 7.36 -23.35 -12.76
CA ALA A 131 6.96 -23.82 -14.10
C ALA A 131 7.60 -23.02 -15.26
N ASN A 132 8.17 -21.82 -15.00
CA ASN A 132 8.78 -20.96 -16.01
C ASN A 132 10.31 -21.04 -15.98
N GLY A 133 10.86 -22.23 -15.85
CA GLY A 133 12.31 -22.47 -15.89
C GLY A 133 13.08 -21.79 -14.75
N GLY A 134 12.45 -21.50 -13.63
CA GLY A 134 13.07 -20.83 -12.49
C GLY A 134 13.35 -19.34 -12.72
N ALA A 135 12.68 -18.69 -13.67
CA ALA A 135 12.84 -17.26 -13.92
C ALA A 135 12.55 -16.43 -12.66
N LEU A 136 13.40 -15.42 -12.42
CA LEU A 136 13.33 -14.55 -11.25
C LEU A 136 12.29 -13.44 -11.45
N TYR A 137 11.42 -13.26 -10.46
CA TYR A 137 10.37 -12.25 -10.45
C TYR A 137 10.39 -11.41 -9.19
N LEU A 138 10.34 -10.10 -9.38
CA LEU A 138 10.07 -9.11 -8.35
C LEU A 138 8.58 -8.72 -8.43
N TRP A 139 7.88 -8.81 -7.32
CA TRP A 139 6.50 -8.36 -7.22
C TRP A 139 6.41 -7.09 -6.39
N ASP A 140 5.51 -6.24 -6.80
CA ASP A 140 5.15 -5.06 -6.02
C ASP A 140 3.62 -5.01 -5.90
N HIS A 141 3.14 -5.02 -4.66
CA HIS A 141 1.72 -4.99 -4.35
C HIS A 141 1.20 -3.55 -4.32
N LYS A 142 0.09 -3.31 -4.99
CA LYS A 142 -0.54 -1.98 -4.98
C LYS A 142 -2.02 -2.08 -4.65
N THR A 143 -2.47 -1.20 -3.76
CA THR A 143 -3.89 -0.96 -3.53
C THR A 143 -4.29 0.37 -4.15
N THR A 144 -5.36 0.40 -4.93
CA THR A 144 -5.83 1.61 -5.60
C THR A 144 -7.35 1.71 -5.60
N SER A 145 -7.88 2.91 -5.79
CA SER A 145 -9.32 3.11 -6.10
C SER A 145 -9.55 3.39 -7.58
N GLU A 146 -8.47 3.46 -8.37
CA GLU A 146 -8.53 3.75 -9.80
C GLU A 146 -8.98 2.52 -10.59
N GLU A 147 -9.40 2.74 -11.83
CA GLU A 147 -9.71 1.66 -12.76
C GLU A 147 -8.42 0.96 -13.19
N VAL A 148 -8.42 -0.38 -13.19
CA VAL A 148 -7.23 -1.20 -13.47
C VAL A 148 -7.49 -2.33 -14.46
N SER A 149 -8.75 -2.53 -14.88
CA SER A 149 -9.11 -3.64 -15.76
C SER A 149 -8.53 -3.51 -17.17
N ASN A 150 -8.38 -2.28 -17.68
CA ASN A 150 -7.87 -2.02 -19.02
C ASN A 150 -6.39 -1.65 -19.03
N VAL A 151 -5.63 -2.18 -19.98
CA VAL A 151 -4.19 -1.89 -20.14
C VAL A 151 -3.92 -0.42 -20.46
N GLY A 152 -4.84 0.24 -21.16
CA GLY A 152 -4.71 1.64 -21.58
C GLY A 152 -5.01 2.69 -20.52
N GLU A 153 -5.37 2.28 -19.29
CA GLU A 153 -5.63 3.21 -18.20
C GLU A 153 -4.36 3.94 -17.76
N ASP A 154 -4.50 5.22 -17.41
CA ASP A 154 -3.40 6.07 -16.92
C ASP A 154 -2.67 5.46 -15.72
N PHE A 155 -3.35 4.64 -14.93
CA PHE A 155 -2.76 3.90 -13.81
C PHE A 155 -1.55 3.07 -14.28
N TRP A 156 -1.71 2.27 -15.33
CA TRP A 156 -0.63 1.40 -15.85
C TRP A 156 0.48 2.21 -16.52
N GLY A 157 0.12 3.28 -17.24
CA GLY A 157 1.10 4.20 -17.83
C GLY A 157 2.04 4.81 -16.79
N ARG A 158 1.51 5.21 -15.63
CA ARG A 158 2.34 5.73 -14.53
C ARG A 158 3.23 4.66 -13.90
N LEU A 159 2.75 3.44 -13.79
CA LEU A 159 3.55 2.33 -13.26
C LEU A 159 4.71 1.94 -14.19
N ALA A 160 4.57 2.15 -15.48
CA ALA A 160 5.67 1.95 -16.44
C ALA A 160 6.87 2.87 -16.15
N LEU A 161 6.64 4.06 -15.56
CA LEU A 161 7.65 5.04 -15.19
C LEU A 161 8.04 4.99 -13.70
N ASP A 162 7.60 3.97 -12.98
CA ASP A 162 7.79 3.91 -11.53
C ASP A 162 9.25 3.77 -11.14
N THR A 163 9.79 4.76 -10.42
CA THR A 163 11.16 4.79 -9.92
C THR A 163 11.43 3.76 -8.82
N GLN A 164 10.41 3.33 -8.08
CA GLN A 164 10.54 2.28 -7.06
C GLN A 164 11.00 0.97 -7.71
N ILE A 165 10.25 0.53 -8.73
CA ILE A 165 10.58 -0.70 -9.44
C ILE A 165 11.93 -0.59 -10.16
N THR A 166 12.29 0.58 -10.68
CA THR A 166 13.61 0.79 -11.30
C THR A 166 14.74 0.51 -10.31
N GLY A 167 14.69 1.17 -9.15
CA GLY A 167 15.72 0.98 -8.10
C GLY A 167 15.71 -0.44 -7.51
N TYR A 168 14.53 -1.04 -7.37
CA TYR A 168 14.39 -2.40 -6.83
C TYR A 168 14.91 -3.46 -7.80
N CYS A 169 14.64 -3.34 -9.10
CA CYS A 169 15.20 -4.22 -10.13
C CYS A 169 16.73 -4.15 -10.18
N GLU A 170 17.28 -2.94 -10.11
CA GLU A 170 18.74 -2.74 -10.08
C GLU A 170 19.34 -3.36 -8.81
N ALA A 171 18.69 -3.20 -7.66
CA ALA A 171 19.12 -3.82 -6.41
C ALA A 171 19.12 -5.36 -6.49
N VAL A 172 18.08 -5.96 -7.07
CA VAL A 172 18.02 -7.41 -7.31
C VAL A 172 19.13 -7.84 -8.27
N ALA A 173 19.32 -7.13 -9.38
CA ALA A 173 20.38 -7.47 -10.36
C ALA A 173 21.77 -7.46 -9.72
N ARG A 174 22.05 -6.51 -8.82
CA ARG A 174 23.33 -6.45 -8.09
C ARG A 174 23.51 -7.57 -7.06
N GLN A 175 22.42 -7.94 -6.37
CA GLN A 175 22.46 -8.95 -5.31
C GLN A 175 22.41 -10.37 -5.85
N TYR A 176 21.65 -10.60 -6.93
CA TYR A 176 21.40 -11.95 -7.47
C TYR A 176 22.14 -12.21 -8.81
N GLY A 177 22.76 -11.18 -9.42
CA GLY A 177 23.41 -11.29 -10.71
C GLY A 177 22.46 -11.45 -11.90
N GLU A 178 21.16 -11.25 -11.70
CA GLU A 178 20.11 -11.46 -12.70
C GLU A 178 19.05 -10.35 -12.59
N MET A 179 18.69 -9.74 -13.73
CA MET A 179 17.62 -8.75 -13.79
C MET A 179 16.28 -9.45 -13.63
N PRO A 180 15.45 -9.11 -12.64
CA PRO A 180 14.18 -9.77 -12.44
C PRO A 180 13.15 -9.31 -13.48
N ARG A 181 12.19 -10.17 -13.79
CA ARG A 181 10.91 -9.75 -14.36
C ARG A 181 10.07 -9.10 -13.26
N VAL A 182 9.16 -8.23 -13.65
CA VAL A 182 8.34 -7.48 -12.68
C VAL A 182 6.88 -7.84 -12.81
N ILE A 183 6.24 -8.17 -11.71
CA ILE A 183 4.78 -8.32 -11.63
C ILE A 183 4.21 -7.21 -10.73
N TRP A 184 3.32 -6.41 -11.32
CA TRP A 184 2.42 -5.58 -10.55
C TRP A 184 1.22 -6.41 -10.11
N ASP A 185 1.07 -6.59 -8.80
CA ASP A 185 -0.05 -7.28 -8.18
C ASP A 185 -0.98 -6.25 -7.54
N VAL A 186 -2.07 -5.96 -8.22
CA VAL A 186 -2.90 -4.80 -7.93
C VAL A 186 -4.26 -5.23 -7.40
N ILE A 187 -4.61 -4.71 -6.23
CA ILE A 187 -5.94 -4.84 -5.64
C ILE A 187 -6.66 -3.49 -5.74
N ARG A 188 -7.72 -3.46 -6.53
CA ARG A 188 -8.62 -2.31 -6.56
C ARG A 188 -9.57 -2.37 -5.37
N LYS A 189 -9.59 -1.29 -4.59
CA LYS A 189 -10.50 -1.17 -3.45
C LYS A 189 -11.94 -1.04 -3.93
N PRO A 190 -12.88 -1.89 -3.47
CA PRO A 190 -14.29 -1.70 -3.79
C PRO A 190 -14.78 -0.38 -3.21
N SER A 191 -15.51 0.39 -4.02
CA SER A 191 -15.99 1.73 -3.68
C SER A 191 -17.31 1.74 -2.94
N SER A 192 -17.99 0.60 -2.85
CA SER A 192 -19.27 0.44 -2.17
C SER A 192 -19.16 0.85 -0.70
N LYS A 193 -20.15 1.62 -0.23
CA LYS A 193 -20.25 2.07 1.16
C LYS A 193 -21.22 1.20 1.93
N MET A 194 -21.03 1.09 3.23
CA MET A 194 -22.02 0.51 4.14
C MET A 194 -23.34 1.27 4.05
N GLY A 195 -24.44 0.56 4.03
CA GLY A 195 -25.75 1.15 3.83
C GLY A 195 -26.88 0.28 4.37
N ASN A 196 -28.08 0.43 3.84
CA ASN A 196 -29.19 -0.42 4.23
C ASN A 196 -29.03 -1.84 3.71
N ARG A 197 -29.49 -2.81 4.50
CA ARG A 197 -29.60 -4.22 4.11
C ARG A 197 -30.27 -4.33 2.75
N ARG A 198 -29.91 -5.37 2.02
CA ARG A 198 -30.50 -5.67 0.72
C ARG A 198 -31.57 -6.73 0.85
N ASP A 199 -32.64 -6.62 0.05
CA ASP A 199 -33.68 -7.65 -0.08
C ASP A 199 -33.12 -8.85 -0.90
N ALA A 200 -33.93 -9.89 -1.02
CA ALA A 200 -33.62 -11.11 -1.78
C ALA A 200 -33.31 -10.86 -3.27
N LYS A 201 -33.66 -9.67 -3.80
CA LYS A 201 -33.35 -9.23 -5.16
C LYS A 201 -32.09 -8.34 -5.23
N GLY A 202 -31.36 -8.19 -4.12
CA GLY A 202 -30.16 -7.35 -4.03
C GLY A 202 -30.45 -5.85 -3.96
N LYS A 203 -31.70 -5.42 -3.83
CA LYS A 203 -32.07 -4.00 -3.76
C LYS A 203 -32.04 -3.51 -2.32
N ALA A 204 -31.43 -2.33 -2.08
CA ALA A 204 -31.40 -1.73 -0.75
C ALA A 204 -32.82 -1.49 -0.19
N VAL A 205 -33.03 -1.94 1.03
CA VAL A 205 -34.30 -1.73 1.74
C VAL A 205 -34.51 -0.24 2.01
N ARG A 206 -35.58 0.32 1.48
CA ARG A 206 -35.88 1.74 1.66
C ARG A 206 -36.74 1.95 2.91
N ILE A 207 -36.23 2.72 3.86
CA ILE A 207 -36.98 3.10 5.06
C ILE A 207 -37.59 4.48 4.85
N VAL A 208 -38.91 4.49 4.79
CA VAL A 208 -39.69 5.72 4.64
C VAL A 208 -40.39 6.00 5.98
N ARG A 209 -40.34 7.25 6.45
CA ARG A 209 -41.00 7.68 7.68
C ARG A 209 -42.50 7.50 7.55
N ARG A 210 -43.16 6.91 8.58
CA ARG A 210 -44.59 6.78 8.68
C ARG A 210 -45.20 8.07 9.26
N LYS A 211 -46.43 8.42 8.86
CA LYS A 211 -47.08 9.68 9.26
C LYS A 211 -47.26 9.87 10.78
N SER A 212 -47.40 8.78 11.53
CA SER A 212 -47.60 8.78 12.99
C SER A 212 -46.36 8.35 13.79
N GLU A 213 -45.20 8.27 13.15
CA GLU A 213 -43.97 7.77 13.74
C GLU A 213 -43.23 8.89 14.44
N SER A 214 -42.79 8.70 15.69
CA SER A 214 -41.90 9.60 16.38
C SER A 214 -40.49 9.61 15.77
N ASP A 215 -39.67 10.60 16.10
CA ASP A 215 -38.29 10.71 15.66
C ASP A 215 -37.46 9.50 16.12
N ASP A 216 -37.69 9.06 17.36
CA ASP A 216 -36.95 7.93 17.96
C ASP A 216 -37.35 6.59 17.29
N GLU A 217 -38.60 6.35 17.03
CA GLU A 217 -39.09 5.15 16.33
C GLU A 217 -38.51 5.10 14.91
N TYR A 218 -38.51 6.23 14.20
CA TYR A 218 -37.92 6.32 12.86
C TYR A 218 -36.44 6.07 12.89
N ALA A 219 -35.69 6.67 13.85
CA ALA A 219 -34.24 6.47 14.02
C ALA A 219 -33.94 4.99 14.31
N GLN A 220 -34.65 4.35 15.23
CA GLN A 220 -34.48 2.93 15.55
C GLN A 220 -34.71 2.04 14.33
N ARG A 221 -35.77 2.28 13.53
CA ARG A 221 -36.01 1.53 12.30
C ARG A 221 -34.93 1.74 11.24
N ARG A 222 -34.39 2.95 11.13
CA ARG A 222 -33.27 3.23 10.24
C ARG A 222 -32.02 2.45 10.67
N MET A 223 -31.71 2.46 11.98
CA MET A 223 -30.57 1.71 12.50
C MET A 223 -30.74 0.19 12.31
N ALA A 224 -31.95 -0.34 12.58
CA ALA A 224 -32.24 -1.75 12.38
C ALA A 224 -32.20 -2.19 10.88
N ALA A 225 -32.33 -1.24 9.97
CA ALA A 225 -32.23 -1.51 8.54
C ALA A 225 -30.83 -1.42 7.97
N LEU A 226 -29.86 -0.94 8.75
CA LEU A 226 -28.45 -0.93 8.32
C LEU A 226 -27.90 -2.36 8.25
N GLU A 227 -27.07 -2.62 7.27
CA GLU A 227 -26.28 -3.86 7.24
C GLU A 227 -25.28 -3.88 8.41
N SER A 228 -25.00 -5.07 8.93
CA SER A 228 -23.91 -5.24 9.89
C SER A 228 -22.55 -5.12 9.18
N VAL A 229 -21.47 -5.02 9.96
CA VAL A 229 -20.11 -4.99 9.43
C VAL A 229 -19.79 -6.28 8.66
N GLU A 230 -20.30 -7.43 9.15
CA GLU A 230 -20.13 -8.73 8.52
C GLU A 230 -20.95 -8.83 7.21
N GLU A 231 -22.20 -8.36 7.21
CA GLU A 231 -23.04 -8.31 5.98
C GLU A 231 -22.37 -7.41 4.92
N PHE A 232 -21.76 -6.30 5.35
CA PHE A 232 -21.01 -5.41 4.46
C PHE A 232 -19.77 -6.11 3.91
N GLU A 233 -18.97 -6.79 4.75
CA GLU A 233 -17.80 -7.56 4.34
C GLU A 233 -18.17 -8.63 3.30
N ASP A 234 -19.21 -9.41 3.57
CA ASP A 234 -19.66 -10.47 2.66
C ASP A 234 -20.17 -9.90 1.32
N ARG A 235 -20.84 -8.76 1.36
CA ARG A 235 -21.28 -8.09 0.14
C ARG A 235 -20.10 -7.61 -0.71
N LEU A 236 -19.08 -7.02 -0.09
CA LEU A 236 -17.86 -6.61 -0.80
C LEU A 236 -17.09 -7.80 -1.37
N TYR A 237 -16.98 -8.88 -0.61
CA TYR A 237 -16.37 -10.12 -1.08
C TYR A 237 -17.09 -10.66 -2.32
N ASN A 238 -18.42 -10.76 -2.26
CA ASN A 238 -19.24 -11.23 -3.38
C ASN A 238 -19.13 -10.30 -4.60
N GLU A 239 -19.08 -8.98 -4.40
CA GLU A 239 -18.84 -7.99 -5.46
C GLU A 239 -17.50 -8.28 -6.17
N MET A 240 -16.43 -8.52 -5.43
CA MET A 240 -15.10 -8.77 -5.98
C MET A 240 -14.98 -10.12 -6.69
N VAL A 241 -15.60 -11.16 -6.14
CA VAL A 241 -15.57 -12.51 -6.72
C VAL A 241 -16.44 -12.62 -7.97
N SER A 242 -17.52 -11.84 -8.06
CA SER A 242 -18.38 -11.81 -9.25
C SER A 242 -17.74 -11.14 -10.47
N ASP A 243 -16.77 -10.24 -10.25
CA ASP A 243 -16.02 -9.55 -11.31
C ASP A 243 -14.53 -9.43 -10.92
N PRO A 244 -13.81 -10.56 -10.82
CA PRO A 244 -12.47 -10.56 -10.25
C PRO A 244 -11.46 -9.79 -11.12
N ASP A 245 -11.65 -9.72 -12.43
CA ASP A 245 -10.74 -9.01 -13.33
C ASP A 245 -10.80 -7.49 -13.16
N ARG A 246 -11.85 -7.00 -12.56
CA ARG A 246 -11.99 -5.59 -12.18
C ARG A 246 -11.23 -5.23 -10.90
N TYR A 247 -11.04 -6.18 -10.01
CA TYR A 247 -10.54 -5.92 -8.66
C TYR A 247 -9.16 -6.50 -8.36
N LEU A 248 -8.79 -7.60 -9.01
CA LEU A 248 -7.61 -8.39 -8.69
C LEU A 248 -6.82 -8.64 -9.97
N VAL A 249 -5.83 -7.81 -10.23
CA VAL A 249 -5.12 -7.82 -11.51
C VAL A 249 -3.63 -8.01 -11.28
N ARG A 250 -3.05 -9.04 -11.92
CA ARG A 250 -1.60 -9.25 -12.01
C ARG A 250 -1.15 -8.95 -13.42
N ARG A 251 -0.12 -8.10 -13.56
CA ARG A 251 0.47 -7.79 -14.87
C ARG A 251 1.97 -7.80 -14.81
N GLU A 252 2.56 -8.50 -15.77
CA GLU A 252 4.00 -8.41 -16.01
C GLU A 252 4.31 -7.08 -16.71
N VAL A 253 5.35 -6.41 -16.22
CA VAL A 253 5.85 -5.18 -16.81
C VAL A 253 7.07 -5.50 -17.67
N HIS A 254 7.00 -5.07 -18.92
CA HIS A 254 8.11 -5.21 -19.84
C HIS A 254 8.78 -3.85 -20.04
N ARG A 255 10.06 -3.79 -19.73
CA ARG A 255 10.92 -2.64 -20.04
C ARG A 255 12.08 -3.11 -20.89
N THR A 256 12.40 -2.34 -21.93
CA THR A 256 13.63 -2.59 -22.67
C THR A 256 14.84 -2.22 -21.80
N PRO A 257 16.03 -2.78 -22.05
CA PRO A 257 17.26 -2.38 -21.33
C PRO A 257 17.52 -0.87 -21.41
N SER A 258 17.23 -0.25 -22.56
CA SER A 258 17.38 1.19 -22.76
C SER A 258 16.45 2.00 -21.86
N GLN A 259 15.15 1.62 -21.78
CA GLN A 259 14.19 2.28 -20.89
C GLN A 259 14.57 2.13 -19.42
N HIS A 260 15.06 0.94 -19.02
CA HIS A 260 15.53 0.74 -17.64
C HIS A 260 16.74 1.62 -17.33
N ALA A 261 17.71 1.69 -18.24
CA ALA A 261 18.93 2.50 -18.05
C ALA A 261 18.61 4.01 -17.95
N GLU A 262 17.67 4.52 -18.77
CA GLU A 262 17.22 5.91 -18.70
C GLU A 262 16.55 6.22 -17.37
N LEU A 263 15.60 5.39 -16.93
CA LEU A 263 14.90 5.55 -15.64
C LEU A 263 15.86 5.43 -14.45
N LEU A 264 16.88 4.57 -14.53
CA LEU A 264 17.91 4.44 -13.52
C LEU A 264 18.79 5.68 -13.45
N ALA A 265 19.18 6.23 -14.59
CA ALA A 265 19.94 7.49 -14.65
C ALA A 265 19.15 8.65 -14.01
N ASP A 266 17.85 8.77 -14.29
CA ASP A 266 16.96 9.75 -13.66
C ASP A 266 16.90 9.57 -12.14
N LEU A 267 16.82 8.34 -11.65
CA LEU A 267 16.80 8.05 -10.21
C LEU A 267 18.11 8.45 -9.55
N ILE A 268 19.26 8.09 -10.14
CA ILE A 268 20.59 8.42 -9.63
C ILE A 268 20.77 9.94 -9.59
N GLU A 269 20.36 10.65 -10.63
CA GLU A 269 20.50 12.12 -10.69
C GLU A 269 19.68 12.80 -9.60
N ARG A 270 18.46 12.34 -9.35
CA ARG A 270 17.64 12.84 -8.23
C ARG A 270 18.28 12.56 -6.87
N CYS A 271 18.89 11.40 -6.69
CA CYS A 271 19.63 11.08 -5.46
C CYS A 271 20.82 12.02 -5.26
N ARG A 272 21.58 12.35 -6.33
CA ARG A 272 22.68 13.32 -6.30
C ARG A 272 22.15 14.71 -5.96
N GLU A 273 21.08 15.16 -6.62
CA GLU A 273 20.47 16.46 -6.31
C GLU A 273 20.09 16.58 -4.83
N ILE A 274 19.57 15.51 -4.22
CA ILE A 274 19.25 15.49 -2.80
C ILE A 274 20.51 15.54 -1.94
N GLN A 275 21.52 14.75 -2.29
CA GLN A 275 22.76 14.61 -1.52
C GLN A 275 23.59 15.88 -1.50
N ASP A 276 23.68 16.56 -2.63
CA ASP A 276 24.52 17.74 -2.83
C ASP A 276 23.78 19.06 -2.53
N TYR A 277 22.50 18.96 -2.07
CA TYR A 277 21.70 20.17 -1.85
C TYR A 277 22.07 20.90 -0.56
N ASP A 278 22.46 22.15 -0.70
CA ASP A 278 22.84 23.10 0.36
C ASP A 278 21.90 24.30 0.51
N GLY A 279 20.78 24.30 -0.20
CA GLY A 279 19.86 25.45 -0.31
C GLY A 279 18.83 25.55 0.83
N THR A 280 17.87 26.44 0.66
CA THR A 280 16.93 26.90 1.70
C THR A 280 15.65 26.06 1.87
N TYR A 281 15.46 24.98 1.17
CA TYR A 281 14.27 24.11 1.20
C TYR A 281 12.94 24.86 0.94
N PRO A 282 12.73 25.41 -0.26
CA PRO A 282 11.52 26.15 -0.59
C PRO A 282 10.28 25.28 -0.57
N ARG A 283 9.11 25.94 -0.39
CA ARG A 283 7.80 25.32 -0.55
C ARG A 283 7.49 25.09 -2.03
N ASN A 284 6.67 24.07 -2.31
CA ASN A 284 6.04 23.89 -3.61
C ASN A 284 4.53 23.79 -3.38
N ASP A 285 3.80 24.86 -3.61
CA ASP A 285 2.36 24.99 -3.36
C ASP A 285 1.52 24.09 -4.28
N ALA A 286 2.01 23.76 -5.48
CA ALA A 286 1.35 22.81 -6.38
C ALA A 286 1.21 21.40 -5.76
N LEU A 287 2.03 21.06 -4.75
CA LEU A 287 1.98 19.77 -4.05
C LEU A 287 1.26 19.85 -2.69
N CYS A 288 0.65 20.98 -2.34
CA CYS A 288 -0.13 21.10 -1.10
C CYS A 288 -1.47 20.34 -1.15
N GLN A 289 -1.96 20.07 -2.36
CA GLN A 289 -3.14 19.21 -2.60
C GLN A 289 -2.77 18.12 -3.59
N SER A 290 -3.19 16.91 -3.31
CA SER A 290 -3.01 15.76 -4.19
C SER A 290 -4.28 14.92 -4.23
N ARG A 291 -4.34 13.93 -5.12
CA ARG A 291 -5.43 12.95 -5.13
C ARG A 291 -5.54 12.13 -3.83
N TYR A 292 -4.51 12.13 -3.02
CA TYR A 292 -4.49 11.44 -1.72
C TYR A 292 -4.86 12.36 -0.54
N GLY A 293 -5.19 13.63 -0.82
CA GLY A 293 -5.59 14.61 0.16
C GLY A 293 -4.62 15.78 0.31
N THR A 294 -4.82 16.53 1.36
CA THR A 294 -4.04 17.72 1.70
C THR A 294 -2.70 17.33 2.33
N CYS A 295 -1.65 18.06 1.98
CA CYS A 295 -0.33 17.89 2.59
C CYS A 295 -0.43 18.04 4.13
N PRO A 296 0.09 17.09 4.92
CA PRO A 296 -0.05 17.13 6.38
C PRO A 296 0.64 18.34 7.03
N TYR A 297 1.63 18.93 6.35
CA TYR A 297 2.37 20.10 6.83
C TYR A 297 1.78 21.44 6.31
N LEU A 298 0.60 21.44 5.71
CA LEU A 298 0.02 22.66 5.15
C LEU A 298 -0.17 23.74 6.25
N GLY A 299 -0.71 23.37 7.41
CA GLY A 299 -0.88 24.27 8.55
C GLY A 299 0.43 24.90 9.03
N VAL A 300 1.49 24.11 9.07
CA VAL A 300 2.84 24.58 9.44
C VAL A 300 3.38 25.53 8.37
N CYS A 301 3.24 25.18 7.09
CA CYS A 301 3.67 26.04 6.00
C CYS A 301 2.90 27.36 5.93
N ALA A 302 1.62 27.37 6.31
CA ALA A 302 0.76 28.55 6.38
C ALA A 302 0.96 29.38 7.66
N GLY A 303 1.74 28.91 8.64
CA GLY A 303 2.01 29.61 9.90
C GLY A 303 0.86 29.55 10.91
N VAL A 304 -0.10 28.63 10.72
CA VAL A 304 -1.25 28.45 11.64
C VAL A 304 -1.06 27.26 12.60
N GLU A 305 0.02 26.53 12.44
CA GLU A 305 0.36 25.35 13.25
C GLU A 305 1.88 25.28 13.46
N GLN A 306 2.31 24.55 14.51
CA GLN A 306 3.72 24.34 14.82
C GLN A 306 4.09 22.85 14.64
N LEU A 307 5.37 22.57 14.33
CA LEU A 307 5.89 21.20 14.18
C LEU A 307 5.99 20.42 15.50
N ASP A 308 5.89 21.08 16.62
CA ASP A 308 5.89 20.49 17.99
C ASP A 308 4.47 20.31 18.54
N SER A 309 3.43 20.52 17.72
CA SER A 309 2.05 20.23 18.11
C SER A 309 1.81 18.71 18.23
N GLU A 310 0.78 18.31 18.98
CA GLU A 310 0.39 16.90 19.19
C GLU A 310 0.04 16.15 17.89
N ARG A 311 -0.16 16.89 16.80
CA ARG A 311 -0.38 16.28 15.46
C ARG A 311 0.87 15.65 14.87
N PHE A 312 2.04 15.96 15.40
CA PHE A 312 3.31 15.48 14.88
C PHE A 312 4.10 14.74 15.95
N GLU A 313 4.88 13.79 15.49
CA GLU A 313 5.86 13.07 16.28
C GLU A 313 7.25 13.27 15.68
N ARG A 314 8.28 13.23 16.54
CA ARG A 314 9.67 13.26 16.11
C ARG A 314 10.24 11.85 16.13
N LEU A 315 10.82 11.46 15.01
CA LEU A 315 11.44 10.16 14.86
C LEU A 315 12.94 10.22 15.21
N GLU A 316 13.51 9.08 15.54
CA GLU A 316 14.96 8.95 15.79
C GLU A 316 15.76 8.84 14.48
N THR A 317 15.12 8.37 13.40
CA THR A 317 15.78 8.10 12.12
C THR A 317 14.88 8.41 10.94
N PRO A 318 15.47 8.77 9.78
CA PRO A 318 14.69 9.11 8.59
C PRO A 318 13.90 7.94 8.00
N HIS A 319 14.34 6.69 8.24
CA HIS A 319 13.75 5.46 7.68
C HIS A 319 13.53 4.42 8.78
N PRO A 320 12.58 4.66 9.73
CA PRO A 320 12.32 3.70 10.81
C PRO A 320 11.83 2.35 10.29
N GLU A 321 11.13 2.34 9.15
CA GLU A 321 10.64 1.14 8.47
C GLU A 321 11.76 0.18 8.00
N LEU A 322 12.98 0.69 7.80
CA LEU A 322 14.14 -0.12 7.39
C LEU A 322 14.97 -0.61 8.59
N LYS A 323 14.72 -0.06 9.79
CA LYS A 323 15.40 -0.49 11.02
C LYS A 323 14.69 -1.63 11.74
N ALA A 324 13.42 -1.86 11.45
CA ALA A 324 12.72 -3.00 11.99
C ALA A 324 13.43 -4.25 11.46
N GLU A 325 14.30 -4.83 12.26
CA GLU A 325 14.60 -6.25 12.20
C GLU A 325 13.27 -6.93 12.40
N ILE A 326 12.62 -7.24 11.29
CA ILE A 326 11.39 -8.00 11.32
C ILE A 326 11.79 -9.34 11.90
N TRP A 327 11.16 -9.68 12.97
CA TRP A 327 11.20 -10.99 13.60
C TRP A 327 10.98 -12.08 12.55
N GLN A 328 12.06 -12.54 11.94
CA GLN A 328 12.13 -13.83 11.29
C GLN A 328 12.57 -14.83 12.37
N GLU A 329 11.71 -15.09 13.35
CA GLU A 329 11.77 -16.40 13.95
C GLU A 329 11.33 -17.39 12.86
N PRO A 330 12.17 -18.36 12.50
CA PRO A 330 11.76 -19.44 11.60
C PRO A 330 10.53 -20.08 12.22
N ILE A 331 9.46 -20.18 11.44
CA ILE A 331 8.25 -20.89 11.85
C ILE A 331 8.70 -22.29 12.22
N PRO A 332 8.55 -22.75 13.50
CA PRO A 332 8.95 -24.08 13.87
C PRO A 332 8.13 -25.09 13.08
N GLY A 333 8.74 -25.82 12.16
CA GLY A 333 8.09 -26.90 11.42
C GLY A 333 8.27 -26.92 9.91
N LEU A 334 9.00 -25.98 9.28
CA LEU A 334 9.38 -26.06 7.87
C LEU A 334 10.89 -26.28 7.75
N GLY A 335 11.33 -27.46 8.16
CA GLY A 335 12.71 -27.91 8.02
C GLY A 335 12.74 -29.41 7.80
N ALA A 336 13.23 -29.79 6.63
CA ALA A 336 13.68 -31.04 6.08
C ALA A 336 12.82 -31.59 4.95
#